data_400d16499a70c46926bbb00220f4c4c1
#
_entry.id   400d16499a70c46926bbb00220f4c4c1
#
_cell.length_a   1.000
_cell.length_b   1.000
_cell.length_c   1.000
_cell.angle_alpha   90.00
_cell.angle_beta   90.00
_cell.angle_gamma   90.00
#
_symmetry.space_group_name_H-M   'P 1'
#
loop_
_entity.id
_entity.type
_entity.pdbx_description
1 polymer ?
#
loop_
_entity_poly.entity_id
_entity_poly.type
_entity_poly.pdbx_seq_one_letter_code
_entity_poly.pdbx_strand_id
1 'polypeptide(L)'
;MTKQPLFSAMTTDFDADIKNFKEILNELELRAHIKNGYKFSPDAKMAAGWWFFEIYMEQEFARKIIESDLISKKKGRDRILKYIEEQLKKRKSKARIRFFDDYPLMRRYWSWLMK
;
A
#
# COMPACT_ATOMS: atom_id res chain seq x y z
N MET A 1 15.53 -0.66 -4.19
CA MET A 1 14.34 -0.55 -3.32
C MET A 1 14.46 0.66 -2.42
N THR A 2 13.38 1.40 -2.27
CA THR A 2 13.38 2.52 -1.35
C THR A 2 13.44 2.00 0.09
N LYS A 3 14.20 2.69 0.94
CA LYS A 3 14.31 2.32 2.34
C LYS A 3 13.08 2.74 3.15
N GLN A 4 12.19 3.52 2.53
CA GLN A 4 11.00 4.03 3.17
C GLN A 4 9.76 3.45 2.49
N PRO A 5 8.75 3.04 3.27
CA PRO A 5 7.53 2.54 2.65
C PRO A 5 6.78 3.64 1.91
N LEU A 6 6.03 3.25 0.90
CA LEU A 6 5.17 4.19 0.18
C LEU A 6 3.84 4.38 0.90
N PHE A 7 3.27 3.28 1.39
CA PHE A 7 1.97 3.32 2.05
C PHE A 7 2.02 2.73 3.46
N SER A 8 1.15 3.26 4.32
CA SER A 8 0.79 2.63 5.58
C SER A 8 -0.63 2.08 5.45
N ALA A 9 -0.85 0.87 5.89
CA ALA A 9 -2.14 0.22 5.80
C ALA A 9 -2.56 -0.32 7.16
N MET A 10 -3.88 -0.37 7.39
CA MET A 10 -4.43 -0.93 8.61
C MET A 10 -5.73 -1.66 8.30
N THR A 11 -6.00 -2.72 9.05
CA THR A 11 -7.21 -3.53 8.86
C THR A 11 -7.58 -4.25 10.14
N THR A 12 -8.87 -4.57 10.27
CA THR A 12 -9.37 -5.44 11.33
C THR A 12 -9.37 -6.92 10.92
N ASP A 13 -9.16 -7.22 9.64
CA ASP A 13 -9.13 -8.59 9.11
C ASP A 13 -7.86 -8.77 8.27
N PHE A 14 -6.75 -9.04 8.95
CA PHE A 14 -5.44 -9.06 8.31
C PHE A 14 -5.34 -10.12 7.22
N ASP A 15 -5.76 -11.35 7.50
CA ASP A 15 -5.58 -12.45 6.54
C ASP A 15 -6.35 -12.22 5.24
N ALA A 16 -7.57 -11.74 5.34
CA ALA A 16 -8.38 -11.45 4.16
C ALA A 16 -7.81 -10.27 3.38
N ASP A 17 -7.41 -9.21 4.08
CA ASP A 17 -6.98 -7.99 3.42
C ASP A 17 -5.57 -8.05 2.86
N ILE A 18 -4.66 -8.80 3.49
CA ILE A 18 -3.34 -9.00 2.89
C ILE A 18 -3.48 -9.71 1.53
N LYS A 19 -4.41 -10.63 1.42
CA LYS A 19 -4.72 -11.30 0.16
C LYS A 19 -5.28 -10.31 -0.86
N ASN A 20 -6.18 -9.44 -0.43
CA ASN A 20 -6.74 -8.41 -1.30
C ASN A 20 -5.65 -7.48 -1.82
N PHE A 21 -4.76 -7.03 -0.96
CA PHE A 21 -3.64 -6.18 -1.38
C PHE A 21 -2.72 -6.90 -2.38
N LYS A 22 -2.43 -8.18 -2.14
CA LYS A 22 -1.60 -8.96 -3.07
C LYS A 22 -2.25 -9.04 -4.45
N GLU A 23 -3.53 -9.29 -4.52
CA GLU A 23 -4.25 -9.37 -5.79
C GLU A 23 -4.19 -8.04 -6.55
N ILE A 24 -4.44 -6.94 -5.85
CA ILE A 24 -4.41 -5.61 -6.45
C ILE A 24 -3.01 -5.27 -6.98
N LEU A 25 -2.00 -5.48 -6.15
CA LEU A 25 -0.62 -5.12 -6.50
C LEU A 25 -0.04 -6.05 -7.56
N ASN A 26 -0.39 -7.33 -7.53
CA ASN A 26 0.04 -8.27 -8.56
C ASN A 26 -0.55 -7.90 -9.93
N GLU A 27 -1.80 -7.45 -9.96
CA GLU A 27 -2.40 -6.98 -11.21
C GLU A 27 -1.67 -5.76 -11.75
N LEU A 28 -1.31 -4.83 -10.86
CA LEU A 28 -0.53 -3.66 -11.26
C LEU A 28 0.85 -4.03 -11.78
N GLU A 29 1.50 -5.03 -11.17
CA GLU A 29 2.78 -5.54 -11.67
C GLU A 29 2.65 -6.09 -13.10
N LEU A 30 1.59 -6.83 -13.36
CA LEU A 30 1.35 -7.36 -14.70
C LEU A 30 1.18 -6.22 -15.72
N ARG A 31 0.41 -5.21 -15.38
CA ARG A 31 0.19 -4.06 -16.26
C ARG A 31 1.44 -3.25 -16.50
N ALA A 32 2.30 -3.15 -15.50
CA ALA A 32 3.54 -2.39 -15.61
C ALA A 32 4.70 -3.21 -16.19
N HIS A 33 4.51 -4.50 -16.39
CA HIS A 33 5.56 -5.44 -16.82
C HIS A 33 6.75 -5.43 -15.87
N ILE A 34 6.49 -5.37 -14.58
CA ILE A 34 7.52 -5.36 -13.54
C ILE A 34 7.25 -6.54 -12.60
N LYS A 35 8.32 -7.23 -12.21
CA LYS A 35 8.27 -8.32 -11.24
C LYS A 35 8.91 -7.87 -9.94
N ASN A 36 8.37 -8.36 -8.82
CA ASN A 36 8.89 -8.04 -7.49
C ASN A 36 8.93 -6.54 -7.23
N GLY A 37 7.88 -5.83 -7.68
CA GLY A 37 7.82 -4.38 -7.56
C GLY A 37 7.36 -3.89 -6.19
N TYR A 38 6.88 -4.78 -5.32
CA TYR A 38 6.40 -4.39 -4.00
C TYR A 38 6.71 -5.47 -2.98
N LYS A 39 6.64 -5.09 -1.72
CA LYS A 39 6.64 -6.04 -0.60
C LYS A 39 5.96 -5.42 0.61
N PHE A 40 5.50 -6.26 1.51
CA PHE A 40 4.94 -5.83 2.78
C PHE A 40 6.02 -5.82 3.86
N SER A 41 5.80 -5.03 4.91
CA SER A 41 6.66 -5.11 6.09
C SER A 41 6.65 -6.54 6.64
N PRO A 42 7.79 -7.02 7.16
CA PRO A 42 7.90 -8.44 7.58
C PRO A 42 6.90 -8.83 8.67
N ASP A 43 6.61 -7.92 9.58
CA ASP A 43 5.72 -8.21 10.70
C ASP A 43 4.63 -7.15 10.81
N ALA A 44 3.39 -7.58 10.71
CA ALA A 44 2.27 -6.71 11.02
C ALA A 44 2.17 -6.56 12.53
N LYS A 45 1.80 -5.37 12.99
CA LYS A 45 1.65 -5.06 14.41
C LYS A 45 0.19 -4.83 14.72
N MET A 46 -0.27 -5.39 15.84
CA MET A 46 -1.64 -5.18 16.30
C MET A 46 -1.67 -4.14 17.42
N ALA A 47 -2.61 -3.20 17.29
CA ALA A 47 -2.86 -2.21 18.33
C ALA A 47 -4.31 -1.76 18.25
N ALA A 48 -4.99 -1.71 19.40
CA ALA A 48 -6.37 -1.24 19.51
C ALA A 48 -7.34 -1.97 18.55
N GLY A 49 -7.14 -3.26 18.33
CA GLY A 49 -8.00 -4.07 17.46
C GLY A 49 -7.69 -3.95 15.97
N TRP A 50 -6.66 -3.22 15.61
CA TRP A 50 -6.25 -3.04 14.23
C TRP A 50 -4.88 -3.67 13.98
N TRP A 51 -4.72 -4.26 12.81
CA TRP A 51 -3.42 -4.70 12.31
C TRP A 51 -2.83 -3.59 11.46
N PHE A 52 -1.57 -3.24 11.73
CA PHE A 52 -0.83 -2.20 11.00
C PHE A 52 0.32 -2.84 10.24
N PHE A 53 0.49 -2.46 9.00
CA PHE A 53 1.61 -2.90 8.18
C PHE A 53 1.93 -1.85 7.13
N GLU A 54 3.08 -1.99 6.51
CA GLU A 54 3.58 -1.04 5.55
C GLU A 54 3.76 -1.71 4.19
N ILE A 55 3.61 -0.94 3.12
CA ILE A 55 3.78 -1.41 1.77
C ILE A 55 4.94 -0.66 1.14
N TYR A 56 5.98 -1.39 0.75
CA TYR A 56 7.15 -0.87 0.06
C TYR A 56 6.96 -1.11 -1.43
N MET A 57 7.31 -0.12 -2.23
CA MET A 57 7.28 -0.27 -3.68
C MET A 57 8.62 0.12 -4.27
N GLU A 58 9.07 -0.65 -5.28
CA GLU A 58 10.24 -0.27 -6.02
C GLU A 58 9.99 1.07 -6.69
N GLN A 59 11.01 1.91 -6.71
CA GLN A 59 10.89 3.26 -7.22
C GLN A 59 10.40 3.28 -8.67
N GLU A 60 10.94 2.40 -9.50
CA GLU A 60 10.54 2.33 -10.90
C GLU A 60 9.09 1.86 -11.06
N PHE A 61 8.65 0.92 -10.23
CA PHE A 61 7.28 0.44 -10.26
C PHE A 61 6.32 1.58 -9.89
N ALA A 62 6.58 2.26 -8.79
CA ALA A 62 5.76 3.39 -8.35
C ALA A 62 5.73 4.49 -9.42
N ARG A 63 6.88 4.82 -9.99
CA ARG A 63 6.99 5.84 -11.02
C ARG A 63 6.17 5.48 -12.27
N LYS A 64 6.27 4.24 -12.73
CA LYS A 64 5.50 3.79 -13.90
C LYS A 64 4.00 3.92 -13.69
N ILE A 65 3.51 3.56 -12.51
CA ILE A 65 2.09 3.66 -12.21
C ILE A 65 1.67 5.13 -12.11
N ILE A 66 2.46 5.95 -11.43
CA ILE A 66 2.12 7.35 -11.19
C ILE A 66 2.17 8.17 -12.49
N GLU A 67 3.13 7.90 -13.37
CA GLU A 67 3.36 8.69 -14.58
C GLU A 67 2.64 8.17 -15.81
N SER A 68 2.03 6.98 -15.75
CA SER A 68 1.43 6.33 -16.91
C SER A 68 -0.10 6.37 -16.89
N ASP A 69 -0.71 5.93 -17.96
CA ASP A 69 -2.17 5.79 -18.07
C ASP A 69 -2.67 4.42 -17.63
N LEU A 70 -1.83 3.64 -16.91
CA LEU A 70 -2.16 2.28 -16.53
C LEU A 70 -3.44 2.15 -15.71
N ILE A 71 -3.72 3.13 -14.87
CA ILE A 71 -4.87 3.10 -13.97
C ILE A 71 -5.86 4.23 -14.20
N SER A 72 -5.43 5.33 -14.82
CA SER A 72 -6.29 6.48 -15.06
C SER A 72 -5.59 7.43 -16.05
N LYS A 73 -6.37 8.27 -16.72
CA LYS A 73 -5.82 9.34 -17.57
C LYS A 73 -5.31 10.52 -16.78
N LYS A 74 -5.74 10.66 -15.53
CA LYS A 74 -5.21 11.70 -14.64
C LYS A 74 -3.83 11.29 -14.16
N LYS A 75 -2.94 12.24 -14.00
CA LYS A 75 -1.59 11.99 -13.52
C LYS A 75 -1.42 12.59 -12.14
N GLY A 76 -0.54 11.99 -11.34
CA GLY A 76 -0.23 12.46 -10.02
C GLY A 76 -0.15 11.33 -8.99
N ARG A 77 0.48 11.67 -7.88
CA ARG A 77 0.72 10.75 -6.78
C ARG A 77 -0.57 10.15 -6.20
N ASP A 78 -1.58 10.99 -6.00
CA ASP A 78 -2.81 10.59 -5.34
C ASP A 78 -3.60 9.56 -6.14
N ARG A 79 -3.35 9.48 -7.41
CA ARG A 79 -4.05 8.58 -8.30
C ARG A 79 -3.86 7.11 -7.94
N ILE A 80 -2.64 6.73 -7.58
CA ILE A 80 -2.36 5.35 -7.17
C ILE A 80 -3.10 5.01 -5.87
N LEU A 81 -3.12 5.94 -4.93
CA LEU A 81 -3.82 5.75 -3.67
C LEU A 81 -5.32 5.56 -3.91
N LYS A 82 -5.92 6.43 -4.70
CA LYS A 82 -7.35 6.34 -5.03
C LYS A 82 -7.70 5.05 -5.75
N TYR A 83 -6.83 4.63 -6.67
CA TYR A 83 -7.05 3.37 -7.38
C TYR A 83 -7.08 2.19 -6.41
N ILE A 84 -6.11 2.12 -5.51
CA ILE A 84 -6.05 1.04 -4.51
C ILE A 84 -7.26 1.09 -3.59
N GLU A 85 -7.65 2.28 -3.13
CA GLU A 85 -8.83 2.44 -2.28
C GLU A 85 -10.10 1.94 -2.97
N GLU A 86 -10.27 2.26 -4.25
CA GLU A 86 -11.41 1.80 -5.03
C GLU A 86 -11.43 0.29 -5.19
N GLN A 87 -10.27 -0.31 -5.45
CA GLN A 87 -10.17 -1.76 -5.58
C GLN A 87 -10.46 -2.47 -4.26
N LEU A 88 -10.00 -1.92 -3.15
CA LEU A 88 -10.32 -2.44 -1.83
C LEU A 88 -11.83 -2.38 -1.58
N LYS A 89 -12.45 -1.26 -1.93
CA LYS A 89 -13.88 -1.07 -1.75
C LYS A 89 -14.69 -2.07 -2.56
N LYS A 90 -14.28 -2.33 -3.81
CA LYS A 90 -14.92 -3.32 -4.66
C LYS A 90 -14.86 -4.73 -4.06
N ARG A 91 -13.81 -5.03 -3.32
CA ARG A 91 -13.62 -6.31 -2.65
C ARG A 91 -14.24 -6.35 -1.26
N LYS A 92 -14.95 -5.30 -0.88
CA LYS A 92 -15.55 -5.15 0.46
C LYS A 92 -14.53 -5.28 1.57
N SER A 93 -13.32 -4.79 1.31
CA SER A 93 -12.23 -4.81 2.28
C SER A 93 -12.50 -3.83 3.41
N LYS A 94 -12.04 -4.18 4.60
CA LYS A 94 -12.07 -3.29 5.78
C LYS A 94 -10.78 -2.49 5.92
N ALA A 95 -9.84 -2.68 5.00
CA ALA A 95 -8.54 -2.03 5.08
C ALA A 95 -8.62 -0.55 4.76
N ARG A 96 -7.74 0.20 5.39
CA ARG A 96 -7.51 1.61 5.10
C ARG A 96 -6.06 1.78 4.69
N ILE A 97 -5.82 2.68 3.76
CA ILE A 97 -4.50 2.92 3.22
C ILE A 97 -4.25 4.43 3.12
N ARG A 98 -3.01 4.84 3.39
CA ARG A 98 -2.56 6.23 3.30
C ARG A 98 -1.12 6.24 2.84
N PHE A 99 -0.69 7.35 2.26
CA PHE A 99 0.73 7.54 2.04
C PHE A 99 1.44 7.59 3.39
N PHE A 100 2.60 6.96 3.46
CA PHE A 100 3.37 6.91 4.69
C PHE A 100 3.75 8.33 5.17
N ASP A 101 4.08 9.22 4.24
CA ASP A 101 4.51 10.59 4.56
C ASP A 101 3.38 11.50 5.06
N ASP A 102 2.14 11.16 4.77
CA ASP A 102 1.00 12.01 5.14
C ASP A 102 0.65 11.90 6.63
N TYR A 103 1.31 11.02 7.36
CA TYR A 103 1.00 10.76 8.76
C TYR A 103 2.25 10.76 9.63
N PRO A 104 2.80 11.95 9.94
CA PRO A 104 3.97 12.02 10.83
C PRO A 104 3.72 11.38 12.21
N LEU A 105 2.49 11.48 12.71
CA LEU A 105 2.12 10.85 13.97
C LEU A 105 2.14 9.34 13.87
N MET A 106 1.72 8.80 12.73
CA MET A 106 1.78 7.35 12.48
C MET A 106 3.23 6.87 12.42
N ARG A 107 4.13 7.67 11.84
CA ARG A 107 5.56 7.35 11.87
C ARG A 107 6.08 7.21 13.28
N ARG A 108 5.74 8.13 14.16
CA ARG A 108 6.15 8.07 15.56
C ARG A 108 5.57 6.84 16.23
N TYR A 109 4.31 6.56 15.93
CA TYR A 109 3.63 5.40 16.49
C TYR A 109 4.31 4.11 16.04
N TRP A 110 4.61 3.98 14.75
CA TRP A 110 5.32 2.83 14.21
C TRP A 110 6.70 2.68 14.86
N SER A 111 7.45 3.77 14.96
CA SER A 111 8.77 3.73 15.60
C SER A 111 8.67 3.24 17.02
N TRP A 112 7.65 3.68 17.73
CA TRP A 112 7.43 3.29 19.11
C TRP A 112 7.05 1.82 19.23
N LEU A 113 6.19 1.33 18.37
CA LEU A 113 5.77 -0.08 18.39
C LEU A 113 6.88 -1.05 17.99
N MET A 114 7.78 -0.62 17.15
CA MET A 114 8.81 -1.48 16.57
C MET A 114 10.13 -1.46 17.37
N LYS A 115 10.16 -0.80 18.47
CA LYS A 115 11.34 -0.79 19.35
C LYS A 115 11.50 -2.11 20.10
#